data_70b57f0c256162b569e8483af1874886
#
_entry.id   70b57f0c256162b569e8483af1874886
#
_cell.length_a   1.000
_cell.length_b   1.000
_cell.length_c   1.000
_cell.angle_alpha   90.00
_cell.angle_beta   90.00
_cell.angle_gamma   90.00
#
_symmetry.space_group_name_H-M   'P 1'
#
loop_
_entity.id
_entity.type
_entity.pdbx_description
1 polymer ?
#
loop_
_entity_poly.entity_id
_entity_poly.type
_entity_poly.pdbx_seq_one_letter_code
_entity_poly.pdbx_strand_id
1 'polypeptide(L)'
;MTVPNTTELVSAYIVLRDERAKLKSEYEEADAKLVKDMEQLEQAMLTVCNQIGADSIKTEHGTLMRRVNERYYCTDWDNFKNYVQENDAIDLLERRIHQGNFKLHMEEIKDDGLPPGVNVMREYGITVRKASSN
;
A
#
# COMPACT_ATOMS: atom_id res chain seq x y z
N MET A 1 34.00 27.78 4.12
CA MET A 1 32.70 27.08 4.05
C MET A 1 32.41 26.44 5.40
N THR A 2 31.30 26.81 6.03
CA THR A 2 30.94 26.32 7.35
C THR A 2 30.20 24.99 7.21
N VAL A 3 30.67 23.96 7.91
CA VAL A 3 29.97 22.68 7.97
C VAL A 3 28.74 22.87 8.85
N PRO A 4 27.53 22.49 8.41
CA PRO A 4 26.35 22.59 9.25
C PRO A 4 26.52 21.82 10.57
N ASN A 5 25.98 22.37 11.64
CA ASN A 5 26.01 21.72 12.95
C ASN A 5 25.10 20.48 12.91
N THR A 6 25.68 19.31 13.07
CA THR A 6 24.95 18.03 13.02
C THR A 6 23.82 17.97 14.06
N THR A 7 24.08 18.50 15.27
CA THR A 7 23.06 18.51 16.33
C THR A 7 21.85 19.33 15.92
N GLU A 8 22.08 20.48 15.31
CA GLU A 8 20.99 21.36 14.84
C GLU A 8 20.22 20.71 13.69
N LEU A 9 20.93 20.05 12.76
CA LEU A 9 20.29 19.36 11.64
C LEU A 9 19.41 18.20 12.13
N VAL A 10 19.91 17.40 13.06
CA VAL A 10 19.14 16.29 13.64
C VAL A 10 17.93 16.81 14.40
N SER A 11 18.11 17.85 15.21
CA SER A 11 17.01 18.46 15.96
C SER A 11 15.92 19.01 15.02
N ALA A 12 16.31 19.74 14.00
CA ALA A 12 15.38 20.29 13.01
C ALA A 12 14.61 19.17 12.28
N TYR A 13 15.31 18.12 11.90
CA TYR A 13 14.68 16.98 11.23
C TYR A 13 13.64 16.30 12.13
N ILE A 14 13.98 16.08 13.41
CA ILE A 14 13.06 15.46 14.36
C ILE A 14 11.81 16.31 14.55
N VAL A 15 11.96 17.63 14.68
CA VAL A 15 10.81 18.55 14.80
C VAL A 15 9.89 18.43 13.59
N LEU A 16 10.45 18.47 12.40
CA LEU A 16 9.67 18.35 11.16
C LEU A 16 8.97 16.98 11.04
N ARG A 17 9.69 15.94 11.40
CA ARG A 17 9.14 14.59 11.40
C ARG A 17 7.97 14.44 12.36
N ASP A 18 8.10 14.98 13.57
CA ASP A 18 7.05 14.93 14.59
C ASP A 18 5.83 15.75 14.16
N GLU A 19 6.05 16.94 13.57
CA GLU A 19 4.96 17.75 13.02
C GLU A 19 4.21 17.02 11.91
N ARG A 20 4.95 16.37 11.02
CA ARG A 20 4.35 15.58 9.94
C ARG A 20 3.52 14.41 10.49
N ALA A 21 4.04 13.72 11.51
CA ALA A 21 3.33 12.62 12.16
C ALA A 21 2.03 13.11 12.82
N LYS A 22 2.07 14.28 13.44
CA LYS A 22 0.90 14.91 14.06
C LYS A 22 -0.16 15.26 13.03
N LEU A 23 0.23 15.89 11.93
CA LEU A 23 -0.69 16.20 10.82
C LEU A 23 -1.35 14.95 10.25
N LYS A 24 -0.57 13.90 10.08
CA LYS A 24 -1.08 12.63 9.56
C LYS A 24 -2.09 12.02 10.51
N SER A 25 -1.79 12.03 11.82
CA SER A 25 -2.70 11.50 12.84
C SER A 25 -4.01 12.29 12.88
N GLU A 26 -3.94 13.62 12.84
CA GLU A 26 -5.11 14.48 12.82
C GLU A 26 -5.96 14.25 11.59
N TYR A 27 -5.30 14.12 10.42
CA TYR A 27 -5.98 13.81 9.16
C TYR A 27 -6.68 12.45 9.22
N GLU A 28 -5.97 11.42 9.66
CA GLU A 28 -6.53 10.07 9.73
C GLU A 28 -7.74 10.00 10.67
N GLU A 29 -7.68 10.71 11.79
CA GLU A 29 -8.78 10.77 12.76
C GLU A 29 -10.00 11.46 12.16
N ALA A 30 -9.80 12.61 11.52
CA ALA A 30 -10.89 13.34 10.87
C ALA A 30 -11.48 12.56 9.72
N ASP A 31 -10.62 11.96 8.90
CA ASP A 31 -11.02 11.16 7.74
C ASP A 31 -11.83 9.94 8.17
N ALA A 32 -11.42 9.26 9.26
CA ALA A 32 -12.12 8.08 9.75
C ALA A 32 -13.59 8.38 10.11
N LYS A 33 -13.85 9.54 10.66
CA LYS A 33 -15.22 9.96 10.99
C LYS A 33 -16.06 10.14 9.73
N LEU A 34 -15.49 10.80 8.73
CA LEU A 34 -16.17 11.02 7.44
C LEU A 34 -16.41 9.71 6.71
N VAL A 35 -15.43 8.82 6.70
CA VAL A 35 -15.56 7.48 6.08
C VAL A 35 -16.68 6.70 6.74
N LYS A 36 -16.75 6.73 8.06
CA LYS A 36 -17.83 6.05 8.80
C LYS A 36 -19.21 6.56 8.41
N ASP A 37 -19.35 7.89 8.30
CA ASP A 37 -20.62 8.49 7.89
C ASP A 37 -20.97 8.13 6.45
N MET A 38 -19.96 8.13 5.56
CA MET A 38 -20.16 7.72 4.17
C MET A 38 -20.60 6.26 4.07
N GLU A 39 -20.00 5.38 4.86
CA GLU A 39 -20.36 3.95 4.87
C GLU A 39 -21.81 3.75 5.32
N GLN A 40 -22.27 4.51 6.29
CA GLN A 40 -23.68 4.46 6.75
C GLN A 40 -24.63 4.89 5.63
N LEU A 41 -24.27 5.97 4.91
CA LEU A 41 -25.06 6.43 3.76
C LEU A 41 -25.05 5.41 2.63
N GLU A 42 -23.90 4.78 2.37
CA GLU A 42 -23.78 3.74 1.35
C GLU A 42 -24.67 2.55 1.66
N GLN A 43 -24.74 2.12 2.93
CA GLN A 43 -25.63 1.04 3.34
C GLN A 43 -27.10 1.42 3.16
N ALA A 44 -27.47 2.65 3.50
CA ALA A 44 -28.82 3.14 3.29
C ALA A 44 -29.19 3.18 1.81
N MET A 45 -28.26 3.65 0.97
CA MET A 45 -28.45 3.70 -0.47
C MET A 45 -28.57 2.29 -1.09
N LEU A 46 -27.76 1.36 -0.61
CA LEU A 46 -27.84 -0.05 -1.07
C LEU A 46 -29.20 -0.65 -0.71
N THR A 47 -29.70 -0.36 0.49
CA THR A 47 -31.03 -0.81 0.93
C THR A 47 -32.12 -0.28 0.01
N VAL A 48 -32.06 1.00 -0.36
CA VAL A 48 -33.03 1.61 -1.27
C VAL A 48 -32.99 0.91 -2.64
N CYS A 49 -31.79 0.69 -3.20
CA CYS A 49 -31.64 0.00 -4.47
C CYS A 49 -32.20 -1.42 -4.43
N ASN A 50 -31.94 -2.14 -3.33
CA ASN A 50 -32.44 -3.51 -3.17
C ASN A 50 -33.98 -3.54 -3.03
N GLN A 51 -34.58 -2.59 -2.33
CA GLN A 51 -36.03 -2.52 -2.17
C GLN A 51 -36.75 -2.19 -3.48
N ILE A 52 -36.18 -1.27 -4.24
CA ILE A 52 -36.76 -0.85 -5.53
C ILE A 52 -36.42 -1.83 -6.65
N GLY A 53 -35.33 -2.59 -6.49
CA GLY A 53 -34.83 -3.49 -7.53
C GLY A 53 -34.13 -2.75 -8.66
N ALA A 54 -33.56 -1.57 -8.38
CA ALA A 54 -32.88 -0.75 -9.38
C ALA A 54 -31.38 -0.82 -9.23
N ASP A 55 -30.66 -0.86 -10.35
CA ASP A 55 -29.22 -0.78 -10.40
C ASP A 55 -28.72 0.64 -10.62
N SER A 56 -29.61 1.55 -10.99
CA SER A 56 -29.28 2.94 -11.23
C SER A 56 -30.45 3.83 -10.86
N ILE A 57 -30.21 4.87 -10.08
CA ILE A 57 -31.22 5.87 -9.70
C ILE A 57 -30.62 7.24 -9.94
N LYS A 58 -31.26 8.00 -10.82
CA LYS A 58 -30.81 9.35 -11.16
C LYS A 58 -31.45 10.38 -10.24
N THR A 59 -30.66 11.27 -9.67
CA THR A 59 -31.13 12.35 -8.84
C THR A 59 -30.58 13.68 -9.35
N GLU A 60 -31.12 14.79 -8.84
CA GLU A 60 -30.65 16.12 -9.21
C GLU A 60 -29.20 16.39 -8.75
N HIS A 61 -28.71 15.64 -7.73
CA HIS A 61 -27.36 15.80 -7.20
C HIS A 61 -26.35 14.80 -7.76
N GLY A 62 -26.82 13.79 -8.47
CA GLY A 62 -25.96 12.75 -9.04
C GLY A 62 -26.71 11.46 -9.25
N THR A 63 -25.99 10.46 -9.74
CA THR A 63 -26.57 9.16 -10.03
C THR A 63 -26.04 8.11 -9.04
N LEU A 64 -26.99 7.43 -8.39
CA LEU A 64 -26.69 6.30 -7.52
C LEU A 64 -26.66 5.01 -8.37
N MET A 65 -25.56 4.26 -8.30
CA MET A 65 -25.44 3.00 -9.04
C MET A 65 -25.08 1.87 -8.09
N ARG A 66 -25.83 0.77 -8.19
CA ARG A 66 -25.51 -0.47 -7.48
C ARG A 66 -24.62 -1.31 -8.37
N ARG A 67 -23.44 -1.67 -7.91
CA ARG A 67 -22.47 -2.47 -8.65
C ARG A 67 -22.07 -3.71 -7.87
N VAL A 68 -21.75 -4.79 -8.59
CA VAL A 68 -21.15 -5.97 -7.98
C VAL A 68 -19.65 -5.78 -8.05
N ASN A 69 -19.00 -5.77 -6.89
CA ASN A 69 -17.55 -5.70 -6.81
C ASN A 69 -17.00 -7.11 -6.66
N GLU A 70 -16.24 -7.56 -7.64
CA GLU A 70 -15.64 -8.87 -7.61
C GLU A 70 -14.16 -8.75 -7.30
N ARG A 71 -13.70 -9.58 -6.38
CA ARG A 71 -12.29 -9.66 -6.01
C ARG A 71 -11.86 -11.11 -5.95
N TYR A 72 -10.88 -11.44 -6.75
CA TYR A 72 -10.32 -12.78 -6.77
C TYR A 72 -9.24 -12.90 -5.71
N TYR A 73 -9.28 -13.96 -4.94
CA TYR A 73 -8.27 -14.22 -3.92
C TYR A 73 -7.91 -15.72 -3.92
N CYS A 74 -6.68 -16.00 -3.50
CA CYS A 74 -6.17 -17.37 -3.50
C CYS A 74 -6.49 -18.06 -2.17
N THR A 75 -7.10 -19.25 -2.24
CA THR A 75 -7.42 -20.07 -1.06
C THR A 75 -6.42 -21.22 -0.87
N ASP A 76 -5.73 -21.62 -1.92
CA ASP A 76 -4.74 -22.68 -1.89
C ASP A 76 -3.61 -22.31 -2.85
N TRP A 77 -2.54 -21.77 -2.27
CA TRP A 77 -1.43 -21.23 -3.05
C TRP A 77 -0.70 -22.32 -3.86
N ASP A 78 -0.53 -23.51 -3.30
CA ASP A 78 0.16 -24.61 -3.99
C ASP A 78 -0.59 -25.03 -5.24
N ASN A 79 -1.89 -25.20 -5.14
CA ASN A 79 -2.73 -25.53 -6.29
C ASN A 79 -2.74 -24.41 -7.33
N PHE A 80 -2.83 -23.16 -6.88
CA PHE A 80 -2.81 -22.04 -7.80
C PHE A 80 -1.46 -21.89 -8.51
N LYS A 81 -0.38 -22.09 -7.79
CA LYS A 81 0.97 -22.09 -8.37
C LYS A 81 1.11 -23.14 -9.46
N ASN A 82 0.63 -24.35 -9.20
CA ASN A 82 0.64 -25.43 -10.20
C ASN A 82 -0.18 -25.06 -11.43
N TYR A 83 -1.35 -24.46 -11.24
CA TYR A 83 -2.18 -23.98 -12.33
C TYR A 83 -1.44 -22.96 -13.19
N VAL A 84 -0.79 -21.98 -12.56
CA VAL A 84 -0.01 -20.95 -13.26
C VAL A 84 1.11 -21.58 -14.10
N GLN A 85 1.81 -22.56 -13.52
CA GLN A 85 2.91 -23.24 -14.20
C GLN A 85 2.43 -24.09 -15.37
N GLU A 86 1.37 -24.87 -15.16
CA GLU A 86 0.82 -25.76 -16.20
C GLU A 86 0.24 -25.01 -17.39
N ASN A 87 -0.31 -23.81 -17.14
CA ASN A 87 -0.96 -23.00 -18.17
C ASN A 87 -0.08 -21.87 -18.69
N ASP A 88 1.17 -21.79 -18.24
CA ASP A 88 2.09 -20.70 -18.59
C ASP A 88 1.44 -19.33 -18.37
N ALA A 89 0.78 -19.19 -17.23
CA ALA A 89 -0.09 -18.04 -16.93
C ALA A 89 0.49 -17.11 -15.87
N ILE A 90 1.80 -16.82 -15.95
CA ILE A 90 2.47 -15.96 -14.97
C ILE A 90 1.85 -14.55 -14.91
N ASP A 91 1.17 -14.12 -15.98
CA ASP A 91 0.49 -12.82 -16.03
C ASP A 91 -0.66 -12.71 -15.02
N LEU A 92 -1.12 -13.82 -14.44
CA LEU A 92 -2.11 -13.81 -13.37
C LEU A 92 -1.52 -13.33 -12.04
N LEU A 93 -0.20 -13.25 -11.94
CA LEU A 93 0.51 -12.77 -10.77
C LEU A 93 1.02 -11.34 -10.99
N GLU A 94 1.17 -10.60 -9.91
CA GLU A 94 1.76 -9.26 -9.99
C GLU A 94 3.24 -9.36 -10.33
N ARG A 95 3.72 -8.44 -11.15
CA ARG A 95 5.12 -8.34 -11.56
C ARG A 95 5.92 -7.57 -10.51
N ARG A 96 6.28 -8.27 -9.46
CA ARG A 96 6.94 -7.65 -8.32
C ARG A 96 8.01 -8.57 -7.75
N ILE A 97 9.21 -8.03 -7.54
CA ILE A 97 10.28 -8.77 -6.91
C ILE A 97 10.08 -8.74 -5.39
N HIS A 98 10.06 -9.91 -4.78
CA HIS A 98 10.08 -10.01 -3.32
C HIS A 98 11.51 -9.74 -2.85
N GLN A 99 11.76 -8.55 -2.29
CA GLN A 99 13.11 -8.08 -1.98
C GLN A 99 13.87 -9.01 -1.04
N GLY A 100 13.22 -9.48 0.02
CA GLY A 100 13.84 -10.37 1.00
C GLY A 100 14.25 -11.72 0.40
N ASN A 101 13.31 -12.36 -0.28
CA ASN A 101 13.59 -13.67 -0.91
C ASN A 101 14.62 -13.54 -2.03
N PHE A 102 14.60 -12.43 -2.75
CA PHE A 102 15.57 -12.18 -3.81
C PHE A 102 16.98 -12.01 -3.26
N LYS A 103 17.12 -11.31 -2.13
CA LYS A 103 18.43 -11.17 -1.44
C LYS A 103 18.99 -12.53 -1.03
N LEU A 104 18.14 -13.41 -0.48
CA LEU A 104 18.56 -14.77 -0.11
C LEU A 104 19.00 -15.56 -1.34
N HIS A 105 18.27 -15.44 -2.43
CA HIS A 105 18.63 -16.09 -3.69
C HIS A 105 20.00 -15.61 -4.20
N MET A 106 20.24 -14.30 -4.12
CA MET A 106 21.53 -13.74 -4.53
C MET A 106 22.68 -14.25 -3.66
N GLU A 107 22.44 -14.48 -2.36
CA GLU A 107 23.46 -15.08 -1.49
C GLU A 107 23.79 -16.51 -1.89
N GLU A 108 22.78 -17.26 -2.35
CA GLU A 108 22.98 -18.64 -2.81
C GLU A 108 23.79 -18.73 -4.12
N ILE A 109 23.55 -17.79 -5.03
CA ILE A 109 24.20 -17.82 -6.36
C ILE A 109 25.44 -16.93 -6.47
N LYS A 110 25.82 -16.28 -5.40
CA LYS A 110 26.97 -15.33 -5.21
C LYS A 110 27.76 -14.92 -6.46
N ASP A 111 28.35 -15.89 -7.16
CA ASP A 111 29.30 -15.63 -8.24
C ASP A 111 28.66 -15.60 -9.63
N ASP A 112 27.38 -15.94 -9.71
CA ASP A 112 26.69 -16.02 -11.00
C ASP A 112 26.16 -14.66 -11.48
N GLY A 113 26.23 -13.64 -10.63
CA GLY A 113 25.73 -12.30 -10.94
C GLY A 113 24.20 -12.19 -10.89
N LEU A 114 23.70 -11.06 -11.31
CA LEU A 114 22.27 -10.81 -11.33
C LEU A 114 21.56 -11.64 -12.42
N PRO A 115 20.38 -12.20 -12.12
CA PRO A 115 19.60 -12.88 -13.15
C PRO A 115 19.27 -11.95 -14.33
N PRO A 116 19.06 -12.52 -15.52
CA PRO A 116 18.68 -11.70 -16.68
C PRO A 116 17.44 -10.88 -16.42
N GLY A 117 17.46 -9.62 -16.85
CA GLY A 117 16.33 -8.72 -16.71
C GLY A 117 16.24 -8.00 -15.37
N VAL A 118 17.18 -8.26 -14.45
CA VAL A 118 17.18 -7.64 -13.12
C VAL A 118 18.40 -6.75 -12.96
N ASN A 119 18.20 -5.59 -12.35
CA ASN A 119 19.29 -4.69 -11.98
C ASN A 119 19.15 -4.32 -10.51
N VAL A 120 20.21 -3.79 -9.91
CA VAL A 120 20.21 -3.37 -8.51
C VAL A 120 20.55 -1.89 -8.43
N MET A 121 19.80 -1.17 -7.59
CA MET A 121 20.10 0.22 -7.28
C MET A 121 20.59 0.27 -5.83
N ARG A 122 21.75 0.87 -5.63
CA ARG A 122 22.33 1.07 -4.29
C ARG A 122 22.51 2.55 -4.05
N GLU A 123 21.93 3.02 -2.97
CA GLU A 123 22.01 4.43 -2.58
C GLU A 123 22.32 4.53 -1.10
N TYR A 124 23.09 5.55 -0.73
CA TYR A 124 23.27 5.88 0.68
C TYR A 124 22.03 6.64 1.15
N GLY A 125 21.47 6.20 2.26
CA GLY A 125 20.33 6.85 2.87
C GLY A 125 20.68 7.30 4.29
N ILE A 126 19.84 8.14 4.86
CA ILE A 126 19.99 8.65 6.21
C ILE A 126 18.85 8.12 7.07
N THR A 127 19.21 7.62 8.24
CA THR A 127 18.24 7.24 9.27
C THR A 127 18.53 8.08 10.51
N VAL A 128 17.49 8.68 11.06
CA VAL A 128 17.58 9.45 12.31
C VAL A 128 16.80 8.72 13.38
N ARG A 129 17.45 8.43 14.49
CA ARG A 129 16.83 7.84 15.67
C ARG A 129 16.86 8.85 16.80
N LYS A 130 15.76 8.95 17.55
CA LYS A 130 15.75 9.78 18.76
C LYS A 130 16.71 9.20 19.77
N ALA A 131 17.33 10.07 20.55
CA ALA A 131 18.16 9.63 21.66
C ALA A 131 17.32 8.83 22.64
N SER A 132 17.86 7.72 23.13
CA SER A 132 17.15 6.91 24.11
C SER A 132 17.12 7.66 25.48
N SER A 133 15.92 7.71 26.06
CA SER A 133 15.74 8.25 27.40
C SER A 133 16.08 7.17 28.42
N ASN A 134 16.99 7.53 29.37
CA ASN A 134 17.29 6.65 30.50
C ASN A 134 16.35 6.92 31.66
#